data_54b4927878ebb06c1653f90266d06a74
#
_entry.id   54b4927878ebb06c1653f90266d06a74
#
_cell.length_a   1.000
_cell.length_b   1.000
_cell.length_c   1.000
_cell.angle_alpha   90.00
_cell.angle_beta   90.00
_cell.angle_gamma   90.00
#
_symmetry.space_group_name_H-M   'P 1'
#
loop_
_entity.id
_entity.type
_entity.pdbx_description
1 polymer ?
#
loop_
_entity_poly.entity_id
_entity_poly.type
_entity_poly.pdbx_seq_one_letter_code
_entity_poly.pdbx_strand_id
1 'polypeptide(L)'
;FYVPQEFTAESISYTRECKQATQGDVGGGWEGICLPFTVQAYTHEDHGAIAPFRNDASDFHFWLHQMTEDGMAIATNIEANMPYIISMPNNISYPATYNQAGKVTFSAKDVVIPVSAPVMIHLSDGSIGIGGVYNSLPKMEGFYALNVGDDFDGYPEGSVFVNNYRTNS
;
A
#
# COMPACT_ATOMS: atom_id res chain seq x y z
N PHE A 1 -11.24 4.65 -6.14
CA PHE A 1 -12.43 4.87 -5.31
C PHE A 1 -12.42 6.32 -4.81
N TYR A 2 -13.29 7.17 -5.37
CA TYR A 2 -13.38 8.60 -5.06
C TYR A 2 -14.67 8.89 -4.30
N VAL A 3 -14.58 9.59 -3.17
CA VAL A 3 -15.68 9.98 -2.29
C VAL A 3 -15.89 11.50 -2.39
N PRO A 4 -16.88 11.97 -3.13
CA PRO A 4 -17.11 13.41 -3.31
C PRO A 4 -17.77 14.06 -2.09
N GLN A 5 -18.42 13.28 -1.25
CA GLN A 5 -19.15 13.75 -0.06
C GLN A 5 -19.01 12.72 1.05
N GLU A 6 -18.80 13.18 2.28
CA GLU A 6 -18.77 12.33 3.46
C GLU A 6 -20.09 11.55 3.65
N PHE A 7 -19.98 10.29 4.05
CA PHE A 7 -21.12 9.44 4.39
C PHE A 7 -20.76 8.41 5.46
N THR A 8 -21.76 7.87 6.13
CA THR A 8 -21.61 6.75 7.07
C THR A 8 -21.86 5.43 6.34
N ALA A 9 -20.96 4.46 6.53
CA ALA A 9 -21.09 3.11 6.01
C ALA A 9 -21.26 2.12 7.18
N GLU A 10 -22.26 1.24 7.08
CA GLU A 10 -22.40 0.09 7.96
C GLU A 10 -21.22 -0.88 7.79
N SER A 11 -20.78 -1.04 6.54
CA SER A 11 -19.56 -1.79 6.22
C SER A 11 -18.92 -1.26 4.95
N ILE A 12 -17.59 -1.30 4.92
CA ILE A 12 -16.78 -1.01 3.73
C ILE A 12 -15.63 -1.99 3.66
N SER A 13 -15.27 -2.41 2.45
CA SER A 13 -14.10 -3.25 2.24
C SER A 13 -13.43 -2.98 0.90
N TYR A 14 -12.13 -3.27 0.86
CA TYR A 14 -11.31 -3.29 -0.33
C TYR A 14 -10.49 -4.57 -0.33
N THR A 15 -10.57 -5.34 -1.41
CA THR A 15 -9.84 -6.61 -1.54
C THR A 15 -8.87 -6.54 -2.71
N ARG A 16 -7.64 -7.00 -2.50
CA ARG A 16 -6.63 -7.12 -3.54
C ARG A 16 -5.73 -8.31 -3.29
N GLU A 17 -5.06 -8.75 -4.34
CA GLU A 17 -3.92 -9.65 -4.29
C GLU A 17 -2.66 -8.80 -4.47
N CYS A 18 -1.72 -8.91 -3.53
CA CYS A 18 -0.48 -8.13 -3.58
C CYS A 18 0.54 -8.80 -4.50
N LYS A 19 1.43 -7.99 -5.07
CA LYS A 19 2.52 -8.46 -5.91
C LYS A 19 3.46 -9.37 -5.14
N GLN A 20 4.14 -10.25 -5.87
CA GLN A 20 5.08 -11.18 -5.27
C GLN A 20 6.26 -10.45 -4.65
N ALA A 21 6.46 -10.62 -3.34
CA ALA A 21 7.64 -10.12 -2.65
C ALA A 21 8.89 -10.91 -3.06
N THR A 22 10.02 -10.21 -3.22
CA THR A 22 11.31 -10.87 -3.45
C THR A 22 11.97 -11.25 -2.13
N GLN A 23 12.85 -12.25 -2.17
CA GLN A 23 13.77 -12.60 -1.09
C GLN A 23 15.20 -12.20 -1.46
N GLY A 24 16.02 -11.91 -0.46
CA GLY A 24 17.43 -11.59 -0.62
C GLY A 24 17.71 -10.09 -0.59
N ASP A 25 18.75 -9.66 -1.28
CA ASP A 25 19.30 -8.30 -1.16
C ASP A 25 18.50 -7.24 -1.94
N VAL A 26 17.58 -7.67 -2.80
CA VAL A 26 16.73 -6.76 -3.58
C VAL A 26 15.29 -6.88 -3.12
N GLY A 27 14.78 -5.84 -2.50
CA GLY A 27 13.37 -5.76 -2.11
C GLY A 27 12.48 -5.50 -3.32
N GLY A 28 11.40 -6.29 -3.49
CA GLY A 28 10.38 -6.10 -4.52
C GLY A 28 8.98 -6.42 -3.99
N GLY A 29 7.98 -6.28 -4.83
CA GLY A 29 6.59 -6.50 -4.45
C GLY A 29 5.98 -5.38 -3.60
N TRP A 30 6.62 -4.21 -3.53
CA TRP A 30 6.05 -3.05 -2.90
C TRP A 30 4.98 -2.42 -3.80
N GLU A 31 3.90 -1.99 -3.19
CA GLU A 31 2.79 -1.34 -3.86
C GLU A 31 2.30 -0.13 -3.07
N GLY A 32 1.83 0.90 -3.79
CA GLY A 32 1.14 2.01 -3.15
C GLY A 32 -0.26 1.61 -2.69
N ILE A 33 -0.67 2.13 -1.53
CA ILE A 33 -2.05 2.02 -1.05
C ILE A 33 -2.47 3.33 -0.38
N CYS A 34 -3.67 3.79 -0.74
CA CYS A 34 -4.34 4.93 -0.11
C CYS A 34 -5.84 4.63 -0.13
N LEU A 35 -6.45 4.52 1.02
CA LEU A 35 -7.86 4.19 1.16
C LEU A 35 -8.66 5.38 1.69
N PRO A 36 -9.92 5.56 1.28
CA PRO A 36 -10.75 6.64 1.79
C PRO A 36 -11.35 6.34 3.18
N PHE A 37 -10.92 5.27 3.83
CA PHE A 37 -11.38 4.89 5.16
C PHE A 37 -10.23 4.35 6.00
N THR A 38 -10.32 4.55 7.31
CA THR A 38 -9.42 3.94 8.29
C THR A 38 -9.73 2.45 8.40
N VAL A 39 -8.72 1.61 8.23
CA VAL A 39 -8.89 0.16 8.29
C VAL A 39 -9.00 -0.30 9.73
N GLN A 40 -10.01 -1.11 10.01
CA GLN A 40 -10.24 -1.71 11.33
C GLN A 40 -9.85 -3.18 11.37
N ALA A 41 -9.85 -3.88 10.23
CA ALA A 41 -9.45 -5.27 10.14
C ALA A 41 -8.78 -5.58 8.79
N TYR A 42 -7.78 -6.44 8.86
CA TYR A 42 -7.06 -7.02 7.74
C TYR A 42 -7.31 -8.53 7.73
N THR A 43 -7.79 -9.09 6.63
CA THR A 43 -8.15 -10.51 6.56
C THR A 43 -7.57 -11.13 5.30
N HIS A 44 -6.74 -12.17 5.49
CA HIS A 44 -6.28 -13.03 4.41
C HIS A 44 -7.29 -14.14 4.14
N GLU A 45 -7.47 -14.53 2.88
CA GLU A 45 -8.48 -15.53 2.49
C GLU A 45 -8.28 -16.91 3.14
N ASP A 46 -7.02 -17.33 3.38
CA ASP A 46 -6.69 -18.63 3.96
C ASP A 46 -6.30 -18.56 5.44
N HIS A 47 -5.63 -17.48 5.88
CA HIS A 47 -5.07 -17.37 7.23
C HIS A 47 -5.99 -16.62 8.21
N GLY A 48 -7.08 -16.01 7.71
CA GLY A 48 -7.94 -15.17 8.56
C GLY A 48 -7.28 -13.84 8.91
N ALA A 49 -7.27 -13.46 10.18
CA ALA A 49 -6.73 -12.17 10.61
C ALA A 49 -5.22 -12.07 10.36
N ILE A 50 -4.80 -10.97 9.76
CA ILE A 50 -3.39 -10.57 9.60
C ILE A 50 -3.19 -9.16 10.15
N ALA A 51 -1.95 -8.73 10.37
CA ALA A 51 -1.66 -7.40 10.90
C ALA A 51 -0.36 -6.83 10.30
N PRO A 52 -0.19 -5.50 10.23
CA PRO A 52 1.12 -4.91 9.96
C PRO A 52 2.15 -5.35 11.00
N PHE A 53 3.42 -5.49 10.62
CA PHE A 53 4.51 -5.68 11.59
C PHE A 53 4.46 -4.62 12.69
N ARG A 54 4.76 -5.01 13.93
CA ARG A 54 4.61 -4.23 15.18
C ARG A 54 3.16 -3.96 15.62
N ASN A 55 2.20 -4.66 15.03
CA ASN A 55 0.83 -4.72 15.53
C ASN A 55 0.57 -6.16 15.97
N ASP A 56 0.37 -6.37 17.27
CA ASP A 56 0.27 -7.71 17.88
C ASP A 56 -1.13 -8.33 17.74
N ALA A 57 -1.96 -7.81 16.83
CA ALA A 57 -3.32 -8.31 16.62
C ALA A 57 -3.40 -9.67 15.90
N SER A 58 -2.29 -10.17 15.36
CA SER A 58 -2.19 -11.46 14.67
C SER A 58 -0.78 -12.00 14.69
N ASP A 59 -0.65 -13.33 14.49
CA ASP A 59 0.65 -14.00 14.25
C ASP A 59 1.11 -13.90 12.79
N PHE A 60 0.22 -13.50 11.89
CA PHE A 60 0.51 -13.30 10.47
C PHE A 60 0.70 -11.82 10.16
N HIS A 61 1.86 -11.47 9.64
CA HIS A 61 2.24 -10.08 9.46
C HIS A 61 2.57 -9.72 8.02
N PHE A 62 2.42 -8.43 7.70
CA PHE A 62 2.85 -7.83 6.45
C PHE A 62 3.59 -6.51 6.68
N TRP A 63 4.33 -6.08 5.67
CA TRP A 63 5.05 -4.80 5.74
C TRP A 63 4.13 -3.64 5.35
N LEU A 64 4.07 -2.64 6.22
CA LEU A 64 3.37 -1.39 5.98
C LEU A 64 4.27 -0.23 6.38
N HIS A 65 4.56 0.66 5.44
CA HIS A 65 5.39 1.83 5.70
C HIS A 65 4.65 3.09 5.25
N GLN A 66 4.93 4.17 5.95
CA GLN A 66 4.50 5.53 5.60
C GLN A 66 5.69 6.46 5.51
N MET A 67 5.58 7.52 4.73
CA MET A 67 6.54 8.60 4.78
C MET A 67 6.27 9.46 6.01
N THR A 68 7.33 9.92 6.63
CA THR A 68 7.36 10.94 7.67
C THR A 68 8.31 12.06 7.25
N GLU A 69 8.41 13.12 8.01
CA GLU A 69 9.39 14.19 7.77
C GLU A 69 10.84 13.70 7.82
N ASP A 70 11.10 12.62 8.55
CA ASP A 70 12.42 12.01 8.72
C ASP A 70 12.70 10.85 7.73
N GLY A 71 11.75 10.50 6.87
CA GLY A 71 11.86 9.41 5.89
C GLY A 71 10.79 8.34 6.07
N MET A 72 11.07 7.14 5.56
CA MET A 72 10.14 6.02 5.64
C MET A 72 10.14 5.38 7.03
N ALA A 73 8.97 5.23 7.62
CA ALA A 73 8.75 4.61 8.92
C ALA A 73 7.74 3.46 8.83
N ILE A 74 7.87 2.49 9.74
CA ILE A 74 6.90 1.39 9.87
C ILE A 74 5.59 1.97 10.41
N ALA A 75 4.49 1.69 9.71
CA ALA A 75 3.14 2.02 10.15
C ALA A 75 2.46 0.78 10.75
N THR A 76 1.56 0.99 11.69
CA THR A 76 0.81 -0.09 12.37
C THR A 76 -0.66 -0.12 11.99
N ASN A 77 -1.13 0.86 11.21
CA ASN A 77 -2.49 0.92 10.69
C ASN A 77 -2.55 1.77 9.41
N ILE A 78 -3.61 1.60 8.63
CA ILE A 78 -3.95 2.44 7.48
C ILE A 78 -5.06 3.42 7.89
N GLU A 79 -4.72 4.69 7.91
CA GLU A 79 -5.66 5.78 8.16
C GLU A 79 -6.28 6.29 6.84
N ALA A 80 -7.49 6.84 6.94
CA ALA A 80 -8.20 7.39 5.78
C ALA A 80 -7.39 8.50 5.08
N ASN A 81 -7.34 8.45 3.74
CA ASN A 81 -6.69 9.44 2.88
C ASN A 81 -5.16 9.53 3.00
N MET A 82 -4.54 8.71 3.84
CA MET A 82 -3.08 8.69 4.02
C MET A 82 -2.42 7.73 3.03
N PRO A 83 -1.31 8.12 2.39
CA PRO A 83 -0.55 7.26 1.49
C PRO A 83 0.41 6.34 2.26
N TYR A 84 0.45 5.08 1.86
CA TYR A 84 1.36 4.06 2.38
C TYR A 84 1.99 3.28 1.23
N ILE A 85 3.07 2.57 1.54
CA ILE A 85 3.56 1.45 0.74
C ILE A 85 3.37 0.16 1.53
N ILE A 86 2.95 -0.89 0.85
CA ILE A 86 2.60 -2.19 1.43
C ILE A 86 3.32 -3.29 0.66
N SER A 87 3.75 -4.33 1.34
CA SER A 87 4.22 -5.57 0.74
C SER A 87 3.84 -6.76 1.60
N MET A 88 3.46 -7.87 0.94
CA MET A 88 3.09 -9.12 1.59
C MET A 88 4.23 -10.13 1.44
N PRO A 89 4.53 -10.95 2.46
CA PRO A 89 5.44 -12.08 2.31
C PRO A 89 4.76 -13.20 1.50
N ASN A 90 4.65 -13.04 0.20
CA ASN A 90 3.89 -13.92 -0.71
C ASN A 90 4.75 -14.61 -1.78
N ASN A 91 6.01 -14.90 -1.46
CA ASN A 91 6.92 -15.63 -2.33
C ASN A 91 7.01 -17.11 -1.90
N ILE A 92 7.04 -18.04 -2.86
CA ILE A 92 7.19 -19.49 -2.61
C ILE A 92 8.42 -19.85 -1.76
N SER A 93 9.42 -18.97 -1.73
CA SER A 93 10.63 -19.16 -0.92
C SER A 93 10.41 -18.85 0.56
N TYR A 94 9.31 -18.19 0.95
CA TYR A 94 8.97 -18.02 2.35
C TYR A 94 8.44 -19.33 2.95
N PRO A 95 8.73 -19.63 4.24
CA PRO A 95 8.07 -20.72 4.94
C PRO A 95 6.55 -20.60 4.85
N ALA A 96 5.86 -21.73 4.71
CA ALA A 96 4.39 -21.75 4.56
C ALA A 96 3.65 -21.00 5.66
N THR A 97 4.22 -20.96 6.89
CA THR A 97 3.67 -20.23 8.04
C THR A 97 3.73 -18.70 7.89
N TYR A 98 4.57 -18.20 6.98
CA TYR A 98 4.73 -16.76 6.72
C TYR A 98 4.26 -16.34 5.33
N ASN A 99 4.09 -17.31 4.42
CA ASN A 99 3.66 -17.01 3.06
C ASN A 99 2.19 -16.59 3.06
N GLN A 100 1.92 -15.40 2.56
CA GLN A 100 0.60 -14.79 2.47
C GLN A 100 0.24 -14.52 1.00
N ALA A 101 0.55 -15.47 0.11
CA ALA A 101 0.07 -15.43 -1.26
C ALA A 101 -1.45 -15.57 -1.27
N GLY A 102 -2.13 -14.74 -2.06
CA GLY A 102 -3.57 -14.74 -2.16
C GLY A 102 -4.19 -13.36 -1.90
N LYS A 103 -5.48 -13.36 -1.62
CA LYS A 103 -6.23 -12.12 -1.46
C LYS A 103 -6.27 -11.64 -0.02
N VAL A 104 -6.08 -10.34 0.14
CA VAL A 104 -6.22 -9.64 1.40
C VAL A 104 -7.36 -8.64 1.32
N THR A 105 -8.22 -8.66 2.32
CA THR A 105 -9.33 -7.73 2.48
C THR A 105 -9.05 -6.75 3.62
N PHE A 106 -9.13 -5.48 3.31
CA PHE A 106 -9.06 -4.34 4.21
C PHE A 106 -10.48 -3.92 4.51
N SER A 107 -10.91 -3.84 5.75
CA SER A 107 -12.32 -3.58 6.08
C SER A 107 -12.50 -2.68 7.29
N ALA A 108 -13.69 -2.06 7.35
CA ALA A 108 -14.19 -1.32 8.50
C ALA A 108 -15.71 -1.45 8.59
N LYS A 109 -16.26 -1.26 9.80
CA LYS A 109 -17.69 -1.29 10.08
C LYS A 109 -18.09 -0.06 10.89
N ASP A 110 -19.34 0.36 10.70
CA ASP A 110 -19.95 1.49 11.42
C ASP A 110 -19.06 2.73 11.40
N VAL A 111 -18.56 3.09 10.22
CA VAL A 111 -17.49 4.07 10.02
C VAL A 111 -17.97 5.25 9.17
N VAL A 112 -17.49 6.44 9.53
CA VAL A 112 -17.62 7.63 8.68
C VAL A 112 -16.54 7.57 7.60
N ILE A 113 -16.95 7.66 6.35
CA ILE A 113 -16.05 7.74 5.20
C ILE A 113 -15.90 9.21 4.82
N PRO A 114 -14.74 9.80 5.05
CA PRO A 114 -14.52 11.21 4.76
C PRO A 114 -14.45 11.47 3.25
N VAL A 115 -14.57 12.73 2.88
CA VAL A 115 -14.30 13.17 1.51
C VAL A 115 -12.89 12.75 1.09
N SER A 116 -12.74 12.29 -0.14
CA SER A 116 -11.44 11.96 -0.71
C SER A 116 -10.55 13.20 -0.81
N ALA A 117 -9.65 13.34 0.14
CA ALA A 117 -8.67 14.40 0.24
C ALA A 117 -7.29 13.78 0.58
N PRO A 118 -6.64 13.10 -0.39
CA PRO A 118 -5.38 12.43 -0.11
C PRO A 118 -4.33 13.41 0.40
N VAL A 119 -3.66 13.01 1.46
CA VAL A 119 -2.60 13.81 2.07
C VAL A 119 -1.31 13.65 1.25
N MET A 120 -0.58 14.74 1.07
CA MET A 120 0.79 14.74 0.56
C MET A 120 1.73 14.92 1.76
N ILE A 121 2.65 13.99 1.95
CA ILE A 121 3.65 14.02 3.03
C ILE A 121 5.01 14.24 2.39
N HIS A 122 5.77 15.20 2.91
CA HIS A 122 7.11 15.55 2.43
C HIS A 122 8.15 15.26 3.50
N LEU A 123 9.38 14.98 3.06
CA LEU A 123 10.55 15.08 3.93
C LEU A 123 10.70 16.52 4.45
N SER A 124 11.34 16.68 5.59
CA SER A 124 11.55 18.00 6.23
C SER A 124 12.27 19.01 5.35
N ASP A 125 13.13 18.54 4.44
CA ASP A 125 13.83 19.36 3.45
C ASP A 125 13.00 19.65 2.19
N GLY A 126 11.80 19.06 2.07
CA GLY A 126 10.91 19.22 0.93
C GLY A 126 11.37 18.55 -0.37
N SER A 127 12.46 17.78 -0.35
CA SER A 127 13.06 17.18 -1.56
C SER A 127 12.20 16.11 -2.20
N ILE A 128 11.51 15.31 -1.38
CA ILE A 128 10.66 14.20 -1.81
C ILE A 128 9.35 14.23 -1.03
N GLY A 129 8.26 13.89 -1.72
CA GLY A 129 6.96 13.68 -1.09
C GLY A 129 6.27 12.43 -1.62
N ILE A 130 5.41 11.84 -0.81
CA ILE A 130 4.52 10.76 -1.21
C ILE A 130 3.07 11.21 -1.04
N GLY A 131 2.24 10.93 -2.04
CA GLY A 131 0.83 11.28 -2.03
C GLY A 131 -0.06 10.14 -2.53
N GLY A 132 -1.25 10.04 -1.97
CA GLY A 132 -2.29 9.16 -2.48
C GLY A 132 -3.00 9.77 -3.67
N VAL A 133 -3.53 8.92 -4.55
CA VAL A 133 -4.38 9.34 -5.66
C VAL A 133 -5.59 8.43 -5.80
N TYR A 134 -6.76 9.01 -6.02
CA TYR A 134 -8.01 8.29 -6.26
C TYR A 134 -8.47 8.34 -7.71
N ASN A 135 -7.85 9.19 -8.52
CA ASN A 135 -8.14 9.38 -9.93
C ASN A 135 -6.88 9.17 -10.75
N SER A 136 -7.03 8.87 -12.03
CA SER A 136 -5.90 8.83 -12.96
C SER A 136 -5.19 10.18 -12.99
N LEU A 137 -3.87 10.16 -12.79
CA LEU A 137 -3.06 11.36 -12.95
C LEU A 137 -2.70 11.55 -14.42
N PRO A 138 -2.76 12.79 -14.92
CA PRO A 138 -2.15 13.10 -16.20
C PRO A 138 -0.64 12.87 -16.09
N LYS A 139 0.01 12.67 -17.24
CA LYS A 139 1.48 12.64 -17.28
C LYS A 139 2.02 13.99 -16.79
N MET A 140 2.82 13.95 -15.74
CA MET A 140 3.42 15.14 -15.13
C MET A 140 4.91 14.90 -14.89
N GLU A 141 5.71 15.92 -15.21
CA GLU A 141 7.12 15.93 -14.87
C GLU A 141 7.30 15.92 -13.33
N GLY A 142 8.27 15.16 -12.83
CA GLY A 142 8.57 15.06 -11.40
C GLY A 142 7.70 14.08 -10.62
N PHE A 143 6.76 13.37 -11.28
CA PHE A 143 6.00 12.30 -10.63
C PHE A 143 6.64 10.94 -10.87
N TYR A 144 6.76 10.17 -9.81
CA TYR A 144 7.31 8.82 -9.81
C TYR A 144 6.27 7.85 -9.26
N ALA A 145 6.21 6.65 -9.84
CA ALA A 145 5.41 5.53 -9.35
C ALA A 145 6.30 4.31 -9.17
N LEU A 146 5.91 3.39 -8.30
CA LEU A 146 6.56 2.09 -8.23
C LEU A 146 6.41 1.39 -9.59
N ASN A 147 7.49 0.73 -10.05
CA ASN A 147 7.46 0.03 -11.32
C ASN A 147 6.39 -1.08 -11.31
N VAL A 148 5.62 -1.14 -12.38
CA VAL A 148 4.61 -2.15 -12.64
C VAL A 148 5.06 -3.01 -13.81
N GLY A 149 5.15 -4.29 -13.63
CA GLY A 149 5.62 -5.25 -14.63
C GLY A 149 6.99 -5.81 -14.29
N ASP A 150 7.19 -7.00 -14.82
CA ASP A 150 8.41 -7.76 -14.64
C ASP A 150 9.54 -7.04 -15.37
N ASP A 151 10.59 -6.66 -14.68
CA ASP A 151 11.83 -6.14 -15.25
C ASP A 151 11.80 -4.74 -15.87
N PHE A 152 11.59 -3.72 -15.07
CA PHE A 152 12.08 -2.42 -15.48
C PHE A 152 13.61 -2.37 -15.37
N ASP A 153 14.31 -2.49 -16.50
CA ASP A 153 15.78 -2.49 -16.60
C ASP A 153 16.46 -3.52 -15.66
N GLY A 154 15.86 -4.71 -15.48
CA GLY A 154 16.37 -5.77 -14.61
C GLY A 154 15.95 -5.64 -13.13
N TYR A 155 15.08 -4.70 -12.80
CA TYR A 155 14.56 -4.55 -11.44
C TYR A 155 13.22 -5.29 -11.28
N PRO A 156 13.02 -6.05 -10.19
CA PRO A 156 11.75 -6.71 -9.89
C PRO A 156 10.59 -5.70 -9.78
N GLU A 157 9.38 -6.14 -10.08
CA GLU A 157 8.18 -5.34 -9.91
C GLU A 157 8.06 -4.80 -8.47
N GLY A 158 7.71 -3.52 -8.31
CA GLY A 158 7.57 -2.87 -7.02
C GLY A 158 8.89 -2.68 -6.25
N SER A 159 10.03 -2.58 -6.94
CA SER A 159 11.34 -2.38 -6.30
C SER A 159 11.94 -1.01 -6.51
N VAL A 160 11.54 -0.29 -7.55
CA VAL A 160 12.08 1.03 -7.88
C VAL A 160 10.98 2.02 -8.25
N PHE A 161 11.23 3.28 -7.96
CA PHE A 161 10.37 4.37 -8.43
C PHE A 161 10.80 4.82 -9.82
N VAL A 162 9.87 4.79 -10.76
CA VAL A 162 10.08 5.20 -12.15
C VAL A 162 9.30 6.46 -12.46
N ASN A 163 9.88 7.33 -13.26
CA ASN A 163 9.17 8.51 -13.75
C ASN A 163 7.96 8.06 -14.59
N ASN A 164 6.78 8.54 -14.24
CA ASN A 164 5.53 8.24 -14.95
C ASN A 164 5.49 8.77 -16.39
N TYR A 165 6.62 9.22 -16.91
CA TYR A 165 6.75 9.76 -18.27
C TYR A 165 6.79 8.69 -19.38
N ARG A 166 6.94 7.41 -19.02
CA ARG A 166 6.94 6.34 -20.04
C ARG A 166 5.51 6.05 -20.51
N THR A 167 5.27 6.40 -21.75
CA THR A 167 4.15 5.86 -22.53
C THR A 167 4.28 4.35 -22.59
N ASN A 168 3.26 3.61 -22.12
CA ASN A 168 3.03 2.30 -22.69
C ASN A 168 2.76 2.52 -24.18
N SER A 169 3.75 2.21 -25.02
CA SER A 169 3.63 2.12 -26.47
C SER A 169 2.94 0.81 -26.82
#